data_358b588b35daad6b3c628b9d937452f6
#
_entry.id   358b588b35daad6b3c628b9d937452f6
#
_cell.length_a   1.000
_cell.length_b   1.000
_cell.length_c   1.000
_cell.angle_alpha   90.00
_cell.angle_beta   90.00
_cell.angle_gamma   90.00
#
_symmetry.space_group_name_H-M   'P 1'
#
loop_
_entity.id
_entity.type
_entity.pdbx_description
1 polymer ?
#
loop_
_entity_poly.entity_id
_entity_poly.type
_entity_poly.pdbx_seq_one_letter_code
_entity_poly.pdbx_strand_id
1 'polypeptide(L)'
;MALDFRTLWARATPYHEFVRDANTYRQLWEGMGRIVHVPDWAIAAVRSGGQKYNFLVLAEDWCGDGSSTIPYLAALATATRSIEVRVLRRDEHPVVMDQYLTNGARAIPIVIVLNRRLDELGHWGPRPRALQEWVLRERERTGMKPPFPQIRRWYARDKGEATLREVLALLEKAPSAVGYQPSAVTA
;
A
#
# COMPACT_ATOMS: atom_id res chain seq x y z
N MET A 1 5.86 -9.12 18.75
CA MET A 1 7.29 -9.10 18.31
C MET A 1 7.44 -7.99 17.29
N ALA A 2 8.41 -7.09 17.44
CA ALA A 2 8.62 -6.01 16.47
C ALA A 2 9.05 -6.60 15.11
N LEU A 3 8.57 -6.03 14.00
CA LEU A 3 8.96 -6.46 12.65
C LEU A 3 10.37 -5.93 12.32
N ASP A 4 11.20 -6.77 11.74
CA ASP A 4 12.49 -6.35 11.16
C ASP A 4 12.28 -5.91 9.69
N PHE A 5 12.00 -4.63 9.52
CA PHE A 5 11.78 -4.05 8.19
C PHE A 5 13.02 -4.09 7.28
N ARG A 6 14.24 -4.19 7.81
CA ARG A 6 15.44 -4.35 6.99
C ARG A 6 15.46 -5.69 6.29
N THR A 7 15.21 -6.76 7.04
CA THR A 7 15.11 -8.11 6.48
C THR A 7 13.92 -8.25 5.55
N LEU A 8 12.75 -7.70 5.92
CA LEU A 8 11.55 -7.74 5.07
C LEU A 8 11.75 -6.98 3.76
N TRP A 9 12.35 -5.79 3.81
CA TRP A 9 12.66 -5.00 2.62
C TRP A 9 13.64 -5.71 1.67
N ALA A 10 14.65 -6.36 2.20
CA ALA A 10 15.61 -7.12 1.40
C ALA A 10 14.98 -8.32 0.68
N ARG A 11 13.93 -8.92 1.26
CA ARG A 11 13.19 -10.05 0.68
C ARG A 11 12.06 -9.63 -0.26
N ALA A 12 11.63 -8.38 -0.18
CA ALA A 12 10.52 -7.87 -0.96
C ALA A 12 10.90 -7.70 -2.43
N THR A 13 10.01 -8.12 -3.32
CA THR A 13 10.17 -8.04 -4.78
C THR A 13 9.92 -6.61 -5.25
N PRO A 14 10.78 -6.01 -6.09
CA PRO A 14 10.48 -4.75 -6.75
C PRO A 14 9.15 -4.78 -7.50
N TYR A 15 8.37 -3.69 -7.44
CA TYR A 15 7.02 -3.66 -8.00
C TYR A 15 6.96 -4.10 -9.48
N HIS A 16 7.91 -3.68 -10.31
CA HIS A 16 7.92 -4.04 -11.74
C HIS A 16 8.15 -5.53 -11.97
N GLU A 17 8.95 -6.18 -11.12
CA GLU A 17 9.16 -7.63 -11.16
C GLU A 17 7.91 -8.37 -10.67
N PHE A 18 7.28 -7.92 -9.60
CA PHE A 18 6.01 -8.47 -9.12
C PHE A 18 4.94 -8.47 -10.22
N VAL A 19 4.81 -7.38 -10.99
CA VAL A 19 3.86 -7.30 -12.11
C VAL A 19 4.26 -8.19 -13.26
N ARG A 20 5.54 -8.23 -13.62
CA ARG A 20 6.07 -9.11 -14.67
C ARG A 20 5.80 -10.59 -14.37
N ASP A 21 5.97 -10.99 -13.11
CA ASP A 21 5.90 -12.38 -12.66
C ASP A 21 4.49 -12.75 -12.13
N ALA A 22 3.51 -11.87 -12.29
CA ALA A 22 2.12 -12.12 -11.92
C ALA A 22 1.51 -13.23 -12.78
N ASN A 23 0.87 -14.20 -12.13
CA ASN A 23 0.15 -15.30 -12.79
C ASN A 23 -1.33 -14.98 -12.98
N THR A 24 -1.93 -14.36 -11.95
CA THR A 24 -3.34 -13.98 -11.92
C THR A 24 -3.46 -12.47 -12.15
N TYR A 25 -4.48 -12.03 -12.87
CA TYR A 25 -4.75 -10.60 -13.17
C TYR A 25 -3.59 -9.80 -13.77
N ARG A 26 -2.57 -10.45 -14.33
CA ARG A 26 -1.41 -9.78 -14.96
C ARG A 26 -1.84 -8.66 -15.92
N GLN A 27 -2.78 -8.97 -16.82
CA GLN A 27 -3.28 -7.97 -17.79
C GLN A 27 -3.94 -6.76 -17.11
N LEU A 28 -4.55 -6.96 -15.93
CA LEU A 28 -5.15 -5.89 -15.16
C LEU A 28 -4.08 -4.98 -14.55
N TRP A 29 -3.03 -5.56 -13.95
CA TRP A 29 -1.90 -4.82 -13.40
C TRP A 29 -1.16 -4.02 -14.48
N GLU A 30 -0.84 -4.65 -15.60
CA GLU A 30 -0.17 -4.01 -16.74
C GLU A 30 -1.07 -2.94 -17.39
N GLY A 31 -2.36 -3.22 -17.53
CA GLY A 31 -3.34 -2.29 -18.09
C GLY A 31 -3.48 -1.03 -17.25
N MET A 32 -3.57 -1.18 -15.94
CA MET A 32 -3.60 -0.05 -15.01
C MET A 32 -2.30 0.75 -15.09
N GLY A 33 -1.13 0.10 -15.10
CA GLY A 33 0.16 0.79 -15.22
C GLY A 33 0.29 1.67 -16.46
N ARG A 34 -0.40 1.33 -17.55
CA ARG A 34 -0.41 2.12 -18.81
C ARG A 34 -1.32 3.35 -18.78
N ILE A 35 -2.40 3.32 -18.00
CA ILE A 35 -3.42 4.37 -17.99
C ILE A 35 -3.37 5.30 -16.79
N VAL A 36 -2.58 4.94 -15.78
CA VAL A 36 -2.41 5.74 -14.56
C VAL A 36 -1.79 7.09 -14.90
N HIS A 37 -2.41 8.14 -14.39
CA HIS A 37 -1.86 9.49 -14.38
C HIS A 37 -1.69 9.97 -12.93
N VAL A 38 -0.51 10.49 -12.61
CA VAL A 38 -0.21 11.05 -11.30
C VAL A 38 -0.41 12.55 -11.36
N PRO A 39 -1.30 13.14 -10.53
CA PRO A 39 -1.54 14.57 -10.53
C PRO A 39 -0.33 15.35 -10.00
N ASP A 40 -0.12 16.56 -10.51
CA ASP A 40 1.01 17.42 -10.17
C ASP A 40 1.10 17.72 -8.67
N TRP A 41 -0.04 17.85 -7.98
CA TRP A 41 -0.05 18.07 -6.54
C TRP A 41 0.62 16.92 -5.76
N ALA A 42 0.45 15.67 -6.20
CA ALA A 42 1.04 14.51 -5.54
C ALA A 42 2.56 14.47 -5.75
N ILE A 43 3.01 14.81 -6.97
CA ILE A 43 4.45 14.95 -7.29
C ILE A 43 5.07 16.08 -6.44
N ALA A 44 4.41 17.22 -6.37
CA ALA A 44 4.85 18.37 -5.58
C ALA A 44 4.94 18.04 -4.09
N ALA A 45 3.93 17.34 -3.53
CA ALA A 45 3.91 16.94 -2.13
C ALA A 45 5.11 16.06 -1.75
N VAL A 46 5.49 15.10 -2.60
CA VAL A 46 6.66 14.25 -2.36
C VAL A 46 7.96 15.04 -2.47
N ARG A 47 8.08 15.91 -3.48
CA ARG A 47 9.30 16.70 -3.73
C ARG A 47 9.55 17.74 -2.64
N SER A 48 8.51 18.38 -2.12
CA SER A 48 8.62 19.39 -1.07
C SER A 48 9.18 18.83 0.24
N GLY A 49 8.90 17.55 0.53
CA GLY A 49 9.44 16.85 1.69
C GLY A 49 10.96 16.60 1.64
N GLY A 50 11.58 16.64 0.45
CA GLY A 50 13.04 16.52 0.26
C GLY A 50 13.64 15.18 0.73
N GLN A 51 12.82 14.21 1.09
CA GLN A 51 13.24 12.93 1.66
C GLN A 51 13.00 11.77 0.70
N LYS A 52 13.63 10.64 1.01
CA LYS A 52 13.35 9.36 0.35
C LYS A 52 12.50 8.48 1.25
N TYR A 53 11.58 7.76 0.62
CA TYR A 53 10.64 6.86 1.27
C TYR A 53 10.67 5.48 0.63
N ASN A 54 10.26 4.49 1.39
CA ASN A 54 10.13 3.11 0.94
C ASN A 54 8.70 2.64 1.22
N PHE A 55 8.01 2.17 0.19
CA PHE A 55 6.66 1.62 0.32
C PHE A 55 6.74 0.09 0.24
N LEU A 56 6.57 -0.56 1.38
CA LEU A 56 6.50 -2.01 1.48
C LEU A 56 5.03 -2.43 1.41
N VAL A 57 4.67 -3.15 0.36
CA VAL A 57 3.28 -3.48 0.06
C VAL A 57 3.01 -4.96 0.32
N LEU A 58 2.05 -5.26 1.20
CA LEU A 58 1.48 -6.60 1.29
C LEU A 58 0.38 -6.73 0.23
N ALA A 59 0.59 -7.58 -0.75
CA ALA A 59 -0.35 -7.78 -1.85
C ALA A 59 -0.25 -9.19 -2.43
N GLU A 60 -1.25 -9.52 -3.25
CA GLU A 60 -1.26 -10.70 -4.12
C GLU A 60 -1.64 -10.30 -5.54
N ASP A 61 -1.18 -11.05 -6.53
CA ASP A 61 -1.43 -10.74 -7.93
C ASP A 61 -2.90 -10.91 -8.35
N TRP A 62 -3.68 -11.69 -7.59
CA TRP A 62 -5.13 -11.85 -7.73
C TRP A 62 -5.95 -10.75 -7.03
N CYS A 63 -5.30 -9.77 -6.37
CA CYS A 63 -5.98 -8.72 -5.63
C CYS A 63 -6.48 -7.60 -6.54
N GLY A 64 -7.79 -7.51 -6.75
CA GLY A 64 -8.39 -6.46 -7.56
C GLY A 64 -8.30 -5.05 -6.95
N ASP A 65 -8.35 -4.94 -5.62
CA ASP A 65 -8.13 -3.66 -4.93
C ASP A 65 -6.67 -3.22 -5.10
N GLY A 66 -5.71 -4.16 -4.98
CA GLY A 66 -4.28 -3.90 -5.21
C GLY A 66 -3.98 -3.42 -6.63
N SER A 67 -4.50 -4.12 -7.64
CA SER A 67 -4.33 -3.72 -9.04
C SER A 67 -4.97 -2.37 -9.39
N SER A 68 -5.91 -1.89 -8.58
CA SER A 68 -6.58 -0.60 -8.76
C SER A 68 -5.90 0.57 -8.03
N THR A 69 -5.01 0.29 -7.07
CA THR A 69 -4.41 1.32 -6.19
C THR A 69 -2.89 1.41 -6.30
N ILE A 70 -2.20 0.27 -6.26
CA ILE A 70 -0.72 0.24 -6.23
C ILE A 70 -0.08 0.81 -7.50
N PRO A 71 -0.62 0.65 -8.72
CA PRO A 71 -0.07 1.30 -9.91
C PRO A 71 0.07 2.82 -9.80
N TYR A 72 -0.81 3.51 -9.07
CA TYR A 72 -0.69 4.96 -8.83
C TYR A 72 0.53 5.29 -7.95
N LEU A 73 0.80 4.49 -6.92
CA LEU A 73 1.96 4.65 -6.05
C LEU A 73 3.27 4.35 -6.81
N ALA A 74 3.27 3.34 -7.67
CA ALA A 74 4.41 3.00 -8.51
C ALA A 74 4.68 4.10 -9.57
N ALA A 75 3.65 4.66 -10.18
CA ALA A 75 3.79 5.79 -11.10
C ALA A 75 4.32 7.05 -10.38
N LEU A 76 3.84 7.33 -9.16
CA LEU A 76 4.35 8.42 -8.32
C LEU A 76 5.83 8.20 -7.97
N ALA A 77 6.21 6.97 -7.66
CA ALA A 77 7.61 6.60 -7.39
C ALA A 77 8.50 6.88 -8.63
N THR A 78 8.05 6.50 -9.81
CA THR A 78 8.74 6.77 -11.08
C THR A 78 8.87 8.27 -11.35
N ALA A 79 7.79 9.05 -11.15
CA ALA A 79 7.75 10.48 -11.42
C ALA A 79 8.63 11.30 -10.46
N THR A 80 8.75 10.88 -9.21
CA THR A 80 9.48 11.63 -8.18
C THR A 80 10.91 11.16 -7.97
N ARG A 81 11.20 9.87 -8.23
CA ARG A 81 12.47 9.19 -7.90
C ARG A 81 12.86 9.27 -6.42
N SER A 82 11.89 9.59 -5.58
CA SER A 82 12.06 9.72 -4.11
C SER A 82 11.37 8.59 -3.36
N ILE A 83 10.65 7.73 -4.05
CA ILE A 83 9.94 6.59 -3.48
C ILE A 83 10.41 5.31 -4.18
N GLU A 84 10.64 4.25 -3.41
CA GLU A 84 10.79 2.89 -3.93
C GLU A 84 9.61 2.05 -3.48
N VAL A 85 9.04 1.23 -4.39
CA VAL A 85 7.90 0.35 -4.09
C VAL A 85 8.33 -1.10 -4.25
N ARG A 86 8.20 -1.87 -3.18
CA ARG A 86 8.44 -3.32 -3.16
C ARG A 86 7.23 -4.06 -2.60
N VAL A 87 7.05 -5.29 -3.04
CA VAL A 87 5.90 -6.12 -2.69
C VAL A 87 6.36 -7.37 -1.94
N LEU A 88 5.70 -7.65 -0.82
CA LEU A 88 5.72 -8.92 -0.12
C LEU A 88 4.40 -9.64 -0.42
N ARG A 89 4.48 -10.91 -0.84
CA ARG A 89 3.27 -11.73 -1.00
C ARG A 89 2.66 -12.02 0.37
N ARG A 90 1.41 -11.62 0.56
CA ARG A 90 0.69 -11.78 1.83
C ARG A 90 0.69 -13.23 2.32
N ASP A 91 0.48 -14.18 1.40
CA ASP A 91 0.32 -15.59 1.75
C ASP A 91 1.64 -16.25 2.13
N GLU A 92 2.77 -15.69 1.68
CA GLU A 92 4.12 -16.10 2.07
C GLU A 92 4.59 -15.47 3.38
N HIS A 93 3.91 -14.38 3.84
CA HIS A 93 4.32 -13.60 5.00
C HIS A 93 3.18 -13.44 6.04
N PRO A 94 2.57 -14.54 6.53
CA PRO A 94 1.41 -14.46 7.41
C PRO A 94 1.69 -13.73 8.73
N VAL A 95 2.89 -13.88 9.30
CA VAL A 95 3.30 -13.20 10.54
C VAL A 95 3.35 -11.67 10.36
N VAL A 96 3.76 -11.20 9.19
CA VAL A 96 3.75 -9.77 8.86
C VAL A 96 2.32 -9.31 8.68
N MET A 97 1.51 -10.03 7.91
CA MET A 97 0.11 -9.68 7.64
C MET A 97 -0.73 -9.62 8.93
N ASP A 98 -0.44 -10.46 9.92
CA ASP A 98 -1.16 -10.48 11.20
C ASP A 98 -0.94 -9.23 12.06
N GLN A 99 0.06 -8.39 11.74
CA GLN A 99 0.26 -7.08 12.37
C GLN A 99 -0.63 -5.97 11.74
N TYR A 100 -1.25 -6.24 10.58
CA TYR A 100 -2.00 -5.25 9.79
C TYR A 100 -3.42 -5.72 9.45
N LEU A 101 -4.07 -6.41 10.39
CA LEU A 101 -5.44 -6.90 10.19
C LEU A 101 -6.43 -5.74 10.08
N THR A 102 -7.38 -5.86 9.17
CA THR A 102 -8.51 -4.95 9.03
C THR A 102 -9.76 -5.63 9.60
N ASN A 103 -10.25 -5.17 10.74
CA ASN A 103 -11.38 -5.79 11.46
C ASN A 103 -11.18 -7.30 11.67
N GLY A 104 -9.96 -7.71 12.06
CA GLY A 104 -9.59 -9.11 12.28
C GLY A 104 -9.34 -9.93 11.01
N ALA A 105 -9.44 -9.34 9.82
CA ALA A 105 -9.24 -10.04 8.55
C ALA A 105 -7.91 -9.64 7.89
N ARG A 106 -7.27 -10.61 7.23
CA ARG A 106 -6.07 -10.42 6.40
C ARG A 106 -6.41 -9.76 5.06
N ALA A 107 -6.93 -8.52 5.11
CA ALA A 107 -7.35 -7.79 3.92
C ALA A 107 -6.15 -7.10 3.25
N ILE A 108 -6.12 -7.09 1.93
CA ILE A 108 -5.06 -6.48 1.10
C ILE A 108 -5.64 -5.59 -0.01
N PRO A 109 -4.82 -4.64 -0.53
CA PRO A 109 -3.41 -4.38 -0.20
C PRO A 109 -3.23 -3.65 1.14
N ILE A 110 -2.06 -3.82 1.76
CA ILE A 110 -1.58 -2.93 2.82
C ILE A 110 -0.30 -2.27 2.33
N VAL A 111 -0.22 -0.96 2.42
CA VAL A 111 0.98 -0.16 2.11
C VAL A 111 1.60 0.29 3.41
N ILE A 112 2.75 -0.25 3.76
CA ILE A 112 3.54 0.17 4.91
C ILE A 112 4.50 1.24 4.42
N VAL A 113 4.36 2.45 4.93
CA VAL A 113 5.19 3.59 4.57
C VAL A 113 6.37 3.67 5.51
N LEU A 114 7.57 3.57 4.94
CA LEU A 114 8.82 3.59 5.68
C LEU A 114 9.66 4.81 5.28
N ASN A 115 10.40 5.36 6.22
CA ASN A 115 11.39 6.38 5.93
C ASN A 115 12.66 5.77 5.28
N ARG A 116 13.67 6.61 5.01
CA ARG A 116 14.96 6.15 4.43
C ARG A 116 15.69 5.12 5.30
N ARG A 117 15.48 5.11 6.62
CA ARG A 117 16.12 4.17 7.55
C ARG A 117 15.34 2.89 7.74
N LEU A 118 14.19 2.77 7.05
CA LEU A 118 13.22 1.68 7.16
C LEU A 118 12.47 1.68 8.51
N ASP A 119 12.31 2.85 9.14
CA ASP A 119 11.40 3.01 10.27
C ASP A 119 9.99 3.27 9.74
N GLU A 120 8.97 2.64 10.33
CA GLU A 120 7.57 2.80 9.92
C GLU A 120 7.04 4.19 10.30
N LEU A 121 6.50 4.89 9.32
CA LEU A 121 5.75 6.14 9.50
C LEU A 121 4.26 5.88 9.69
N GLY A 122 3.77 4.77 9.18
CA GLY A 122 2.40 4.32 9.26
C GLY A 122 2.06 3.38 8.12
N HIS A 123 0.81 2.94 8.07
CA HIS A 123 0.31 2.08 7.00
C HIS A 123 -1.06 2.53 6.49
N TRP A 124 -1.39 2.09 5.29
CA TRP A 124 -2.65 2.36 4.59
C TRP A 124 -3.21 1.07 3.97
N GLY A 125 -4.51 0.98 3.90
CA GLY A 125 -5.22 -0.10 3.22
C GLY A 125 -6.38 -0.67 4.05
N PRO A 126 -7.12 -1.64 3.50
CA PRO A 126 -6.96 -2.24 2.16
C PRO A 126 -7.56 -1.39 1.03
N ARG A 127 -8.26 -0.31 1.35
CA ARG A 127 -8.98 0.59 0.41
C ARG A 127 -8.94 2.02 0.92
N PRO A 128 -9.15 3.02 0.06
CA PRO A 128 -9.49 4.36 0.50
C PRO A 128 -10.67 4.35 1.46
N ARG A 129 -10.62 5.18 2.50
CA ARG A 129 -11.60 5.20 3.58
C ARG A 129 -13.03 5.32 3.06
N ALA A 130 -13.27 6.22 2.11
CA ALA A 130 -14.62 6.43 1.54
C ALA A 130 -15.16 5.17 0.83
N LEU A 131 -14.30 4.44 0.11
CA LEU A 131 -14.69 3.17 -0.51
C LEU A 131 -14.94 2.09 0.54
N GLN A 132 -14.08 1.98 1.55
CA GLN A 132 -14.23 0.99 2.62
C GLN A 132 -15.54 1.20 3.38
N GLU A 133 -15.87 2.44 3.75
CA GLU A 133 -17.12 2.79 4.40
C GLU A 133 -18.34 2.45 3.53
N TRP A 134 -18.26 2.73 2.22
CA TRP A 134 -19.35 2.36 1.31
C TRP A 134 -19.50 0.83 1.23
N VAL A 135 -18.42 0.06 1.13
CA VAL A 135 -18.44 -1.41 1.09
C VAL A 135 -19.07 -1.99 2.36
N LEU A 136 -18.76 -1.43 3.53
CA LEU A 136 -19.32 -1.87 4.80
C LEU A 136 -20.83 -1.58 4.88
N ARG A 137 -21.25 -0.37 4.54
CA ARG A 137 -22.68 0.01 4.49
C ARG A 137 -23.48 -0.88 3.53
N GLU A 138 -22.96 -1.14 2.34
CA GLU A 138 -23.63 -2.04 1.38
C GLU A 138 -23.71 -3.47 1.90
N ARG A 139 -22.68 -3.95 2.59
CA ARG A 139 -22.70 -5.27 3.21
C ARG A 139 -23.76 -5.36 4.32
N GLU A 140 -23.87 -4.34 5.17
CA GLU A 140 -24.91 -4.28 6.20
C GLU A 140 -26.30 -4.26 5.58
N ARG A 141 -26.51 -3.44 4.53
CA ARG A 141 -27.81 -3.29 3.87
C ARG A 141 -28.25 -4.55 3.11
N THR A 142 -27.33 -5.28 2.46
CA THR A 142 -27.65 -6.38 1.53
C THR A 142 -27.29 -7.76 2.07
N GLY A 143 -26.56 -7.84 3.18
CA GLY A 143 -25.95 -9.08 3.68
C GLY A 143 -24.75 -9.58 2.87
N MET A 144 -24.39 -8.89 1.77
CA MET A 144 -23.33 -9.32 0.85
C MET A 144 -22.37 -8.17 0.55
N LYS A 145 -21.08 -8.55 0.30
CA LYS A 145 -20.10 -7.59 -0.22
C LYS A 145 -20.52 -7.14 -1.63
N PRO A 146 -20.40 -5.84 -1.97
CA PRO A 146 -20.63 -5.36 -3.33
C PRO A 146 -19.85 -6.15 -4.37
N PRO A 147 -20.45 -6.46 -5.54
CA PRO A 147 -19.76 -7.11 -6.64
C PRO A 147 -18.54 -6.31 -7.11
N PHE A 148 -17.47 -7.01 -7.46
CA PHE A 148 -16.21 -6.38 -7.90
C PHE A 148 -16.35 -5.34 -9.03
N PRO A 149 -17.24 -5.50 -10.04
CA PRO A 149 -17.48 -4.46 -11.04
C PRO A 149 -17.95 -3.12 -10.46
N GLN A 150 -18.70 -3.11 -9.36
CA GLN A 150 -19.12 -1.87 -8.69
C GLN A 150 -17.95 -1.20 -7.98
N ILE A 151 -17.11 -1.99 -7.30
CA ILE A 151 -15.87 -1.52 -6.67
C ILE A 151 -14.93 -0.92 -7.73
N ARG A 152 -14.74 -1.61 -8.87
CA ARG A 152 -13.92 -1.09 -9.99
C ARG A 152 -14.46 0.21 -10.57
N ARG A 153 -15.78 0.35 -10.65
CA ARG A 153 -16.41 1.61 -11.12
C ARG A 153 -16.10 2.77 -10.16
N TRP A 154 -16.03 2.51 -8.88
CA TRP A 154 -15.62 3.50 -7.89
C TRP A 154 -14.17 3.94 -8.16
N TYR A 155 -13.23 3.00 -8.26
CA TYR A 155 -11.82 3.31 -8.57
C TYR A 155 -11.65 4.07 -9.89
N ALA A 156 -12.41 3.71 -10.92
CA ALA A 156 -12.36 4.38 -12.21
C ALA A 156 -12.79 5.85 -12.15
N ARG A 157 -13.68 6.20 -11.22
CA ARG A 157 -14.12 7.59 -10.97
C ARG A 157 -13.11 8.34 -10.10
N ASP A 158 -12.59 7.70 -9.07
CA ASP A 158 -11.61 8.27 -8.13
C ASP A 158 -10.24 8.55 -8.78
N LYS A 159 -9.86 7.75 -9.77
CA LYS A 159 -8.59 7.88 -10.50
C LYS A 159 -7.35 7.94 -9.60
N GLY A 160 -7.38 7.23 -8.47
CA GLY A 160 -6.29 7.15 -7.51
C GLY A 160 -6.16 8.33 -6.55
N GLU A 161 -7.03 9.34 -6.68
CA GLU A 161 -6.98 10.57 -5.89
C GLU A 161 -7.03 10.28 -4.37
N ALA A 162 -8.00 9.48 -3.91
CA ALA A 162 -8.14 9.14 -2.50
C ALA A 162 -6.96 8.32 -1.99
N THR A 163 -6.49 7.34 -2.76
CA THR A 163 -5.31 6.53 -2.42
C THR A 163 -4.08 7.41 -2.23
N LEU A 164 -3.80 8.29 -3.21
CA LEU A 164 -2.64 9.19 -3.15
C LEU A 164 -2.73 10.14 -1.94
N ARG A 165 -3.89 10.76 -1.69
CA ARG A 165 -4.06 11.66 -0.53
C ARG A 165 -3.84 10.96 0.80
N GLU A 166 -4.45 9.80 0.98
CA GLU A 166 -4.37 9.06 2.24
C GLU A 166 -2.96 8.50 2.49
N VAL A 167 -2.28 7.99 1.47
CA VAL A 167 -0.91 7.49 1.61
C VAL A 167 0.09 8.62 1.83
N LEU A 168 -0.03 9.73 1.08
CA LEU A 168 0.88 10.87 1.22
C LEU A 168 0.73 11.59 2.56
N ALA A 169 -0.45 11.58 3.17
CA ALA A 169 -0.63 12.11 4.53
C ALA A 169 0.18 11.36 5.60
N LEU A 170 0.68 10.15 5.29
CA LEU A 170 1.57 9.42 6.20
C LEU A 170 3.02 9.91 6.14
N LEU A 171 3.43 10.59 5.05
CA LEU A 171 4.81 11.06 4.89
C LEU A 171 5.16 12.20 5.87
N GLU A 172 4.16 12.91 6.36
CA GLU A 172 4.32 14.05 7.28
C GLU A 172 4.43 13.60 8.74
N LYS A 173 4.21 12.31 9.01
CA LYS A 173 4.25 11.77 10.38
C LYS A 173 5.69 11.53 10.83
N ALA A 174 5.97 11.85 12.11
CA ALA A 174 7.17 11.35 12.75
C ALA A 174 7.13 9.81 12.81
N PRO A 175 8.30 9.10 12.76
CA PRO A 175 8.33 7.65 12.90
C PRO A 175 7.52 7.20 14.12
N SER A 176 6.67 6.18 13.95
CA SER A 176 5.89 5.62 15.04
C SER A 176 6.84 5.11 16.13
N ALA A 177 6.60 5.45 17.38
CA ALA A 177 7.41 5.02 18.53
C ALA A 177 7.22 3.50 18.86
N VAL A 178 6.58 2.75 17.97
CA VAL A 178 6.36 1.32 18.11
C VAL A 178 7.60 0.57 17.63
N GLY A 179 8.53 0.28 18.57
CA GLY A 179 9.59 -0.70 18.31
C GLY A 179 11.00 -0.42 18.84
N TYR A 180 11.27 0.69 19.50
CA TYR A 180 12.55 0.89 20.16
C TYR A 180 12.38 0.75 21.68
N GLN A 181 12.50 -0.48 22.22
CA GLN A 181 12.93 -0.68 23.61
C GLN A 181 14.44 -0.92 23.57
N PRO A 182 15.26 0.02 24.07
CA PRO A 182 16.68 -0.28 24.30
C PRO A 182 16.74 -1.39 25.35
N SER A 183 17.39 -2.50 25.00
CA SER A 183 17.76 -3.54 25.98
C SER A 183 18.50 -2.85 27.12
N ALA A 184 17.94 -2.91 28.33
CA ALA A 184 18.60 -2.50 29.51
C ALA A 184 19.86 -3.40 29.68
N VAL A 185 21.02 -2.82 29.44
CA VAL A 185 22.30 -3.40 29.88
C VAL A 185 22.31 -3.24 31.38
N THR A 186 21.98 -4.29 32.09
CA THR A 186 22.23 -4.40 33.54
C THR A 186 23.72 -4.61 33.72
N ALA A 187 24.33 -3.69 34.46
CA ALA A 187 25.70 -3.79 34.97
C ALA A 187 25.84 -4.90 36.03
#